data_108ba1159541e2e7269c9eb1262453b2
#
_entry.id   108ba1159541e2e7269c9eb1262453b2
#
_cell.length_a   1.000
_cell.length_b   1.000
_cell.length_c   1.000
_cell.angle_alpha   90.00
_cell.angle_beta   90.00
_cell.angle_gamma   90.00
#
_symmetry.space_group_name_H-M   'P 1'
#
loop_
_entity.id
_entity.type
_entity.pdbx_description
1 polymer ?
#
loop_
_entity_poly.entity_id
_entity_poly.type
_entity_poly.pdbx_seq_one_letter_code
_entity_poly.pdbx_strand_id
1 'polypeptide(L)'
;MTSPAAPIETDALVVGAGPVGLFQVFQLGLLEIRAHVVEASPDAGGQCAELYPDNPIYDIPGLPLSTGQDLSVRLLEQARPFSPIFHYGQQVASLARRVDGRFDVEASGGLRFTAKTVVIAAGGGAFLPRALKIEGIDAFADTQLVHRPEDIAAPAGRRSGDEAALEAAGALHVLDNEGASRALPLDMLLVMLGISPKLGPIADWGLTMKRKQLQVNTADFSTSLPGVFAVGDINTYPGKKKLIVCSFHEATIAAYGAAAHVFPGKAIQLQYTTTSPRLHALLGVNKT
;
A
#
# COMPACT_ATOMS: atom_id res chain seq x y z
N MET A 1 7.52 -8.29 -33.62
CA MET A 1 6.67 -7.66 -32.59
C MET A 1 5.94 -8.81 -31.90
N THR A 2 6.33 -9.12 -30.66
CA THR A 2 5.64 -10.15 -29.85
C THR A 2 4.23 -9.65 -29.54
N SER A 3 3.23 -10.47 -29.87
CA SER A 3 1.83 -10.18 -29.50
C SER A 3 1.75 -9.93 -28.00
N PRO A 4 1.04 -8.89 -27.54
CA PRO A 4 0.92 -8.63 -26.10
C PRO A 4 0.28 -9.86 -25.42
N ALA A 5 0.85 -10.27 -24.27
CA ALA A 5 0.36 -11.40 -23.48
C ALA A 5 -1.13 -11.20 -23.14
N ALA A 6 -1.89 -12.29 -23.12
CA ALA A 6 -3.29 -12.25 -22.73
C ALA A 6 -3.45 -11.73 -21.30
N PRO A 7 -4.52 -10.97 -20.98
CA PRO A 7 -4.77 -10.51 -19.62
C PRO A 7 -4.96 -11.69 -18.64
N ILE A 8 -4.48 -11.50 -17.41
CA ILE A 8 -4.69 -12.46 -16.32
C ILE A 8 -6.13 -12.29 -15.80
N GLU A 9 -6.91 -13.34 -15.89
CA GLU A 9 -8.29 -13.36 -15.40
C GLU A 9 -8.31 -13.65 -13.89
N THR A 10 -9.03 -12.84 -13.11
CA THR A 10 -9.16 -13.04 -11.66
C THR A 10 -10.53 -12.61 -11.14
N ASP A 11 -10.95 -13.16 -9.99
CA ASP A 11 -12.16 -12.69 -9.32
C ASP A 11 -11.92 -11.31 -8.69
N ALA A 12 -10.81 -11.14 -7.96
CA ALA A 12 -10.44 -9.88 -7.34
C ALA A 12 -9.00 -9.49 -7.66
N LEU A 13 -8.78 -8.18 -7.86
CA LEU A 13 -7.45 -7.59 -7.87
C LEU A 13 -7.31 -6.69 -6.63
N VAL A 14 -6.31 -6.98 -5.78
CA VAL A 14 -5.96 -6.15 -4.63
C VAL A 14 -4.76 -5.28 -5.00
N VAL A 15 -4.88 -3.98 -4.82
CA VAL A 15 -3.82 -3.00 -5.10
C VAL A 15 -3.16 -2.59 -3.79
N GLY A 16 -1.96 -3.08 -3.56
CA GLY A 16 -1.18 -2.88 -2.34
C GLY A 16 -1.12 -4.12 -1.45
N ALA A 17 0.09 -4.51 -1.04
CA ALA A 17 0.39 -5.63 -0.15
C ALA A 17 0.86 -5.17 1.25
N GLY A 18 0.42 -4.00 1.71
CA GLY A 18 0.56 -3.59 3.11
C GLY A 18 -0.34 -4.43 4.03
N PRO A 19 -0.30 -4.22 5.37
CA PRO A 19 -1.06 -5.03 6.33
C PRO A 19 -2.54 -5.18 5.98
N VAL A 20 -3.17 -4.10 5.50
CA VAL A 20 -4.59 -4.09 5.14
C VAL A 20 -4.86 -4.89 3.86
N GLY A 21 -3.99 -4.77 2.85
CA GLY A 21 -4.09 -5.55 1.61
C GLY A 21 -3.90 -7.05 1.86
N LEU A 22 -2.95 -7.42 2.71
CA LEU A 22 -2.72 -8.82 3.12
C LEU A 22 -3.94 -9.40 3.86
N PHE A 23 -4.51 -8.62 4.79
CA PHE A 23 -5.72 -9.05 5.49
C PHE A 23 -6.95 -9.08 4.57
N GLN A 24 -7.02 -8.16 3.59
CA GLN A 24 -8.06 -8.18 2.56
C GLN A 24 -8.05 -9.49 1.76
N VAL A 25 -6.88 -9.98 1.38
CA VAL A 25 -6.71 -11.27 0.68
C VAL A 25 -7.26 -12.43 1.52
N PHE A 26 -6.95 -12.45 2.83
CA PHE A 26 -7.49 -13.44 3.75
C PHE A 26 -9.02 -13.40 3.78
N GLN A 27 -9.61 -12.20 3.91
CA GLN A 27 -11.07 -12.04 3.96
C GLN A 27 -11.75 -12.44 2.64
N LEU A 28 -11.16 -12.10 1.48
CA LEU A 28 -11.65 -12.56 0.19
C LEU A 28 -11.58 -14.08 0.07
N GLY A 29 -10.48 -14.68 0.54
CA GLY A 29 -10.29 -16.13 0.55
C GLY A 29 -11.34 -16.87 1.38
N LEU A 30 -11.75 -16.33 2.53
CA LEU A 30 -12.86 -16.88 3.33
C LEU A 30 -14.17 -16.94 2.54
N LEU A 31 -14.38 -16.00 1.62
CA LEU A 31 -15.58 -15.89 0.77
C LEU A 31 -15.41 -16.56 -0.61
N GLU A 32 -14.37 -17.38 -0.78
CA GLU A 32 -14.09 -18.13 -2.03
C GLU A 32 -13.77 -17.24 -3.24
N ILE A 33 -13.29 -16.03 -2.99
CA ILE A 33 -12.87 -15.10 -4.04
C ILE A 33 -11.35 -15.23 -4.21
N ARG A 34 -10.93 -15.64 -5.40
CA ARG A 34 -9.51 -15.73 -5.76
C ARG A 34 -8.98 -14.33 -6.00
N ALA A 35 -7.82 -14.03 -5.40
CA ALA A 35 -7.21 -12.72 -5.49
C ALA A 35 -5.81 -12.77 -6.09
N HIS A 36 -5.54 -11.85 -7.01
CA HIS A 36 -4.20 -11.41 -7.37
C HIS A 36 -3.89 -10.11 -6.62
N VAL A 37 -2.64 -9.93 -6.22
CA VAL A 37 -2.18 -8.74 -5.51
C VAL A 37 -1.11 -8.06 -6.33
N VAL A 38 -1.25 -6.77 -6.58
CA VAL A 38 -0.23 -5.94 -7.25
C VAL A 38 0.38 -5.01 -6.21
N GLU A 39 1.71 -5.09 -6.05
CA GLU A 39 2.47 -4.29 -5.09
C GLU A 39 3.61 -3.57 -5.79
N ALA A 40 3.76 -2.28 -5.52
CA ALA A 40 4.79 -1.44 -6.11
C ALA A 40 6.19 -1.74 -5.54
N SER A 41 6.25 -2.12 -4.26
CA SER A 41 7.49 -2.52 -3.58
C SER A 41 7.94 -3.92 -4.01
N PRO A 42 9.24 -4.26 -3.87
CA PRO A 42 9.75 -5.59 -4.18
C PRO A 42 9.23 -6.68 -3.22
N ASP A 43 8.73 -6.28 -2.05
CA ASP A 43 8.27 -7.16 -1.00
C ASP A 43 6.91 -6.72 -0.44
N ALA A 44 6.23 -7.65 0.26
CA ALA A 44 5.01 -7.34 0.99
C ALA A 44 5.31 -6.68 2.35
N GLY A 45 4.32 -5.95 2.89
CA GLY A 45 4.40 -5.32 4.21
C GLY A 45 4.15 -3.81 4.17
N GLY A 46 4.33 -3.18 3.00
CA GLY A 46 4.08 -1.75 2.80
C GLY A 46 4.82 -0.89 3.83
N GLN A 47 4.19 0.18 4.32
CA GLN A 47 4.81 1.12 5.27
C GLN A 47 5.38 0.44 6.51
N CYS A 48 4.74 -0.58 7.02
CA CYS A 48 5.16 -1.24 8.26
C CYS A 48 6.51 -1.91 8.11
N ALA A 49 6.72 -2.62 7.00
CA ALA A 49 8.00 -3.29 6.73
C ALA A 49 9.05 -2.33 6.15
N GLU A 50 8.62 -1.31 5.39
CA GLU A 50 9.56 -0.42 4.69
C GLU A 50 10.07 0.73 5.56
N LEU A 51 9.21 1.34 6.39
CA LEU A 51 9.55 2.57 7.12
C LEU A 51 9.87 2.35 8.61
N TYR A 52 9.32 1.30 9.20
CA TYR A 52 9.49 1.01 10.62
C TYR A 52 9.43 -0.49 10.92
N PRO A 53 10.29 -1.32 10.24
CA PRO A 53 10.25 -2.77 10.36
C PRO A 53 10.40 -3.25 11.80
N ASP A 54 11.26 -2.60 12.58
CA ASP A 54 11.62 -2.97 13.96
C ASP A 54 10.83 -2.22 15.03
N ASN A 55 10.01 -1.21 14.63
CA ASN A 55 9.27 -0.43 15.60
C ASN A 55 8.14 -1.26 16.22
N PRO A 56 7.98 -1.20 17.55
CA PRO A 56 6.94 -1.95 18.24
C PRO A 56 5.55 -1.36 17.98
N ILE A 57 4.59 -2.25 17.67
CA ILE A 57 3.18 -1.96 17.47
C ILE A 57 2.43 -2.65 18.61
N TYR A 58 1.58 -1.92 19.34
CA TYR A 58 0.89 -2.40 20.54
C TYR A 58 -0.63 -2.46 20.39
N ASP A 59 -1.18 -1.90 19.31
CA ASP A 59 -2.64 -1.72 19.12
C ASP A 59 -3.26 -2.71 18.13
N ILE A 60 -2.61 -3.88 17.96
CA ILE A 60 -3.20 -4.99 17.18
C ILE A 60 -3.87 -5.96 18.15
N PRO A 61 -5.20 -6.16 18.07
CA PRO A 61 -5.93 -7.04 18.97
C PRO A 61 -5.37 -8.47 18.96
N GLY A 62 -5.10 -9.01 20.14
CA GLY A 62 -4.53 -10.36 20.30
C GLY A 62 -3.02 -10.44 20.12
N LEU A 63 -2.35 -9.36 19.74
CA LEU A 63 -0.89 -9.23 19.67
C LEU A 63 -0.42 -8.12 20.63
N PRO A 64 -0.06 -8.46 21.88
CA PRO A 64 0.38 -7.45 22.86
C PRO A 64 1.58 -6.65 22.43
N LEU A 65 2.42 -7.25 21.58
CA LEU A 65 3.58 -6.66 20.96
C LEU A 65 3.80 -7.34 19.61
N SER A 66 4.01 -6.56 18.57
CA SER A 66 4.48 -7.00 17.26
C SER A 66 5.37 -5.92 16.68
N THR A 67 6.33 -6.26 15.83
CA THR A 67 7.03 -5.28 15.01
C THR A 67 6.29 -5.10 13.67
N GLY A 68 6.66 -4.07 12.90
CA GLY A 68 6.12 -3.89 11.54
C GLY A 68 6.40 -5.08 10.64
N GLN A 69 7.61 -5.63 10.74
CA GLN A 69 8.02 -6.83 10.00
C GLN A 69 7.26 -8.08 10.46
N ASP A 70 7.18 -8.33 11.78
CA ASP A 70 6.46 -9.47 12.34
C ASP A 70 5.00 -9.48 11.92
N LEU A 71 4.34 -8.32 11.97
CA LEU A 71 2.94 -8.21 11.56
C LEU A 71 2.76 -8.61 10.10
N SER A 72 3.66 -8.15 9.23
CA SER A 72 3.61 -8.46 7.80
C SER A 72 3.79 -9.94 7.53
N VAL A 73 4.75 -10.59 8.19
CA VAL A 73 4.99 -12.04 8.09
C VAL A 73 3.76 -12.83 8.53
N ARG A 74 3.18 -12.49 9.69
CA ARG A 74 1.97 -13.18 10.23
C ARG A 74 0.76 -13.03 9.32
N LEU A 75 0.57 -11.86 8.69
CA LEU A 75 -0.52 -11.64 7.74
C LEU A 75 -0.32 -12.42 6.43
N LEU A 76 0.92 -12.54 5.96
CA LEU A 76 1.25 -13.41 4.81
C LEU A 76 0.95 -14.88 5.13
N GLU A 77 1.36 -15.36 6.32
CA GLU A 77 1.04 -16.71 6.78
C GLU A 77 -0.48 -16.94 6.87
N GLN A 78 -1.21 -15.95 7.37
CA GLN A 78 -2.67 -16.01 7.49
C GLN A 78 -3.35 -16.07 6.11
N ALA A 79 -2.82 -15.39 5.09
CA ALA A 79 -3.35 -15.41 3.73
C ALA A 79 -2.97 -16.67 2.95
N ARG A 80 -1.85 -17.32 3.29
CA ARG A 80 -1.25 -18.45 2.55
C ARG A 80 -2.21 -19.60 2.20
N PRO A 81 -3.15 -20.03 3.08
CA PRO A 81 -4.06 -21.13 2.75
C PRO A 81 -4.94 -20.89 1.51
N PHE A 82 -5.13 -19.64 1.12
CA PHE A 82 -5.94 -19.25 -0.03
C PHE A 82 -5.12 -19.07 -1.32
N SER A 83 -3.80 -19.33 -1.25
CA SER A 83 -2.87 -19.31 -2.39
C SER A 83 -2.97 -18.04 -3.26
N PRO A 84 -2.91 -16.83 -2.66
CA PRO A 84 -2.92 -15.59 -3.44
C PRO A 84 -1.68 -15.51 -4.34
N ILE A 85 -1.81 -14.84 -5.48
CA ILE A 85 -0.70 -14.62 -6.40
C ILE A 85 -0.28 -13.16 -6.29
N PHE A 86 0.98 -12.93 -5.89
CA PHE A 86 1.58 -11.61 -5.74
C PHE A 86 2.38 -11.22 -6.98
N HIS A 87 2.25 -9.97 -7.39
CA HIS A 87 3.01 -9.32 -8.45
C HIS A 87 3.74 -8.12 -7.85
N TYR A 88 4.97 -8.36 -7.43
CA TYR A 88 5.83 -7.35 -6.79
C TYR A 88 6.55 -6.48 -7.82
N GLY A 89 7.01 -5.30 -7.40
CA GLY A 89 7.68 -4.33 -8.26
C GLY A 89 6.79 -3.78 -9.39
N GLN A 90 5.47 -3.84 -9.22
CA GLN A 90 4.47 -3.46 -10.21
C GLN A 90 3.52 -2.41 -9.65
N GLN A 91 3.48 -1.25 -10.26
CA GLN A 91 2.51 -0.20 -9.93
C GLN A 91 1.30 -0.29 -10.85
N VAL A 92 0.08 -0.26 -10.32
CA VAL A 92 -1.12 -0.19 -11.16
C VAL A 92 -1.17 1.19 -11.83
N ALA A 93 -1.17 1.19 -13.16
CA ALA A 93 -1.13 2.39 -13.98
C ALA A 93 -2.52 2.86 -14.41
N SER A 94 -3.41 1.92 -14.78
CA SER A 94 -4.74 2.27 -15.27
C SER A 94 -5.81 1.31 -14.74
N LEU A 95 -7.04 1.82 -14.65
CA LEU A 95 -8.25 1.09 -14.34
C LEU A 95 -9.35 1.52 -15.30
N ALA A 96 -9.92 0.60 -16.02
CA ALA A 96 -11.03 0.86 -16.94
C ALA A 96 -12.16 -0.15 -16.73
N ARG A 97 -13.40 0.33 -16.63
CA ARG A 97 -14.58 -0.55 -16.56
C ARG A 97 -14.99 -1.02 -17.94
N ARG A 98 -15.20 -2.31 -18.08
CA ARG A 98 -15.69 -2.96 -19.30
C ARG A 98 -17.22 -2.87 -19.41
N VAL A 99 -17.74 -3.11 -20.62
CA VAL A 99 -19.19 -3.18 -20.88
C VAL A 99 -19.84 -4.35 -20.10
N ASP A 100 -19.09 -5.44 -19.90
CA ASP A 100 -19.55 -6.61 -19.14
C ASP A 100 -19.50 -6.45 -17.62
N GLY A 101 -19.10 -5.25 -17.14
CA GLY A 101 -19.03 -4.88 -15.72
C GLY A 101 -17.72 -5.24 -15.04
N ARG A 102 -16.84 -6.03 -15.69
CA ARG A 102 -15.48 -6.31 -15.21
C ARG A 102 -14.55 -5.10 -15.38
N PHE A 103 -13.31 -5.25 -14.93
CA PHE A 103 -12.30 -4.19 -14.97
C PHE A 103 -11.06 -4.67 -15.71
N ASP A 104 -10.64 -3.89 -16.70
CA ASP A 104 -9.30 -4.00 -17.27
C ASP A 104 -8.36 -3.14 -16.42
N VAL A 105 -7.28 -3.74 -15.95
CA VAL A 105 -6.26 -3.10 -15.11
C VAL A 105 -4.89 -3.37 -15.73
N GLU A 106 -4.11 -2.32 -15.85
CA GLU A 106 -2.75 -2.40 -16.38
C GLU A 106 -1.74 -1.95 -15.32
N ALA A 107 -0.66 -2.71 -15.17
CA ALA A 107 0.45 -2.39 -14.29
C ALA A 107 1.66 -1.87 -15.10
N SER A 108 2.57 -1.15 -14.42
CA SER A 108 3.73 -0.46 -15.02
C SER A 108 4.64 -1.38 -15.84
N GLY A 109 4.74 -2.66 -15.49
CA GLY A 109 5.54 -3.66 -16.21
C GLY A 109 4.85 -4.28 -17.43
N GLY A 110 3.70 -3.72 -17.88
CA GLY A 110 2.93 -4.27 -19.00
C GLY A 110 2.07 -5.47 -18.64
N LEU A 111 1.99 -5.85 -17.36
CA LEU A 111 1.04 -6.84 -16.86
C LEU A 111 -0.39 -6.29 -17.00
N ARG A 112 -1.28 -7.13 -17.51
CA ARG A 112 -2.69 -6.78 -17.66
C ARG A 112 -3.57 -7.80 -16.97
N PHE A 113 -4.62 -7.29 -16.34
CA PHE A 113 -5.59 -8.10 -15.61
C PHE A 113 -6.99 -7.78 -16.11
N THR A 114 -7.85 -8.81 -16.11
CA THR A 114 -9.31 -8.66 -16.20
C THR A 114 -9.92 -9.18 -14.91
N ALA A 115 -10.37 -8.28 -14.05
CA ALA A 115 -10.89 -8.59 -12.72
C ALA A 115 -12.40 -8.35 -12.63
N LYS A 116 -13.11 -9.16 -11.85
CA LYS A 116 -14.53 -8.91 -11.55
C LYS A 116 -14.67 -7.75 -10.56
N THR A 117 -13.74 -7.61 -9.63
CA THR A 117 -13.72 -6.56 -8.61
C THR A 117 -12.29 -6.08 -8.33
N VAL A 118 -12.15 -4.85 -7.85
CA VAL A 118 -10.86 -4.26 -7.48
C VAL A 118 -10.95 -3.71 -6.07
N VAL A 119 -9.98 -4.05 -5.21
CA VAL A 119 -9.85 -3.48 -3.86
C VAL A 119 -8.56 -2.68 -3.76
N ILE A 120 -8.70 -1.39 -3.50
CA ILE A 120 -7.57 -0.46 -3.37
C ILE A 120 -7.17 -0.40 -1.90
N ALA A 121 -6.00 -0.97 -1.57
CA ALA A 121 -5.39 -1.01 -0.25
C ALA A 121 -4.00 -0.32 -0.27
N ALA A 122 -3.84 0.71 -1.11
CA ALA A 122 -2.56 1.34 -1.43
C ALA A 122 -2.03 2.31 -0.35
N GLY A 123 -2.63 2.33 0.85
CA GLY A 123 -2.19 3.17 1.96
C GLY A 123 -2.18 4.67 1.60
N GLY A 124 -1.07 5.36 1.77
CA GLY A 124 -0.87 6.73 1.31
C GLY A 124 -0.42 6.85 -0.15
N GLY A 125 -0.36 5.75 -0.90
CA GLY A 125 0.25 5.67 -2.22
C GLY A 125 1.74 5.35 -2.14
N ALA A 126 2.45 5.52 -3.24
CA ALA A 126 3.91 5.34 -3.26
C ALA A 126 4.58 6.38 -2.36
N PHE A 127 5.48 5.90 -1.50
CA PHE A 127 6.22 6.75 -0.57
C PHE A 127 7.48 7.27 -1.26
N LEU A 128 7.41 8.52 -1.68
CA LEU A 128 8.62 9.22 -2.10
C LEU A 128 9.12 10.06 -0.92
N PRO A 129 10.41 9.99 -0.60
CA PRO A 129 11.03 10.92 0.32
C PRO A 129 10.65 12.36 -0.05
N ARG A 130 10.39 13.19 0.96
CA ARG A 130 10.21 14.61 0.67
C ARG A 130 11.54 15.18 0.23
N ALA A 131 11.59 15.59 -1.02
CA ALA A 131 12.75 16.29 -1.54
C ALA A 131 12.87 17.69 -0.94
N LEU A 132 14.09 18.11 -0.67
CA LEU A 132 14.41 19.52 -0.45
C LEU A 132 14.14 20.26 -1.76
N LYS A 133 13.51 21.44 -1.67
CA LYS A 133 13.28 22.30 -2.83
C LYS A 133 14.49 23.20 -3.05
N ILE A 134 15.60 22.62 -3.45
CA ILE A 134 16.85 23.31 -3.75
C ILE A 134 17.14 23.09 -5.22
N GLU A 135 17.42 24.16 -5.94
CA GLU A 135 17.78 24.09 -7.36
C GLU A 135 19.10 23.32 -7.53
N GLY A 136 19.12 22.35 -8.45
CA GLY A 136 20.29 21.52 -8.73
C GLY A 136 20.53 20.35 -7.78
N ILE A 137 19.68 20.14 -6.74
CA ILE A 137 19.88 19.05 -5.76
C ILE A 137 19.81 17.65 -6.38
N ASP A 138 19.06 17.50 -7.48
CA ASP A 138 18.89 16.21 -8.17
C ASP A 138 20.20 15.68 -8.77
N ALA A 139 21.17 16.57 -9.01
CA ALA A 139 22.51 16.18 -9.50
C ALA A 139 23.31 15.38 -8.45
N PHE A 140 22.91 15.42 -7.19
CA PHE A 140 23.55 14.72 -6.08
C PHE A 140 22.76 13.47 -5.64
N ALA A 141 21.64 13.18 -6.29
CA ALA A 141 20.88 11.95 -6.06
C ALA A 141 21.79 10.73 -6.30
N ASP A 142 21.62 9.70 -5.45
CA ASP A 142 22.37 8.44 -5.47
C ASP A 142 23.88 8.55 -5.19
N THR A 143 24.39 9.76 -4.88
CA THR A 143 25.81 9.99 -4.56
C THR A 143 26.00 10.60 -3.18
N GLN A 144 25.58 11.84 -3.00
CA GLN A 144 25.75 12.63 -1.76
C GLN A 144 24.43 12.96 -1.08
N LEU A 145 23.30 12.76 -1.78
CA LEU A 145 21.96 12.96 -1.23
C LEU A 145 21.34 11.62 -0.87
N VAL A 146 21.08 11.39 0.41
CA VAL A 146 20.57 10.14 0.94
C VAL A 146 19.28 10.40 1.73
N HIS A 147 18.29 9.54 1.54
CA HIS A 147 16.99 9.64 2.20
C HIS A 147 16.74 8.54 3.24
N ARG A 148 17.57 7.50 3.29
CA ARG A 148 17.47 6.38 4.22
C ARG A 148 18.77 6.15 4.98
N PRO A 149 18.74 6.00 6.32
CA PRO A 149 19.94 5.77 7.12
C PRO A 149 20.68 4.48 6.78
N GLU A 150 19.96 3.45 6.37
CA GLU A 150 20.50 2.14 5.99
C GLU A 150 21.40 2.20 4.75
N ASP A 151 21.24 3.21 3.91
CA ASP A 151 22.10 3.43 2.75
C ASP A 151 23.47 4.03 3.13
N ILE A 152 23.71 4.24 4.45
CA ILE A 152 24.92 4.86 4.97
C ILE A 152 25.60 3.92 5.97
N ALA A 153 26.81 3.48 5.66
CA ALA A 153 27.68 2.82 6.64
C ALA A 153 28.19 3.84 7.68
N ALA A 154 27.43 4.05 8.75
CA ALA A 154 27.71 4.93 9.88
C ALA A 154 27.86 6.44 9.56
N PRO A 155 26.81 7.26 9.76
CA PRO A 155 26.89 8.71 9.58
C PRO A 155 27.71 9.34 10.72
N ALA A 156 28.79 10.01 10.39
CA ALA A 156 29.46 10.94 11.31
C ALA A 156 28.52 12.12 11.56
N GLY A 157 27.99 12.21 12.79
CA GLY A 157 26.88 13.08 13.18
C GLY A 157 27.00 14.53 12.74
N ARG A 158 25.94 15.04 12.09
CA ARG A 158 25.70 16.48 11.85
C ARG A 158 24.21 16.83 11.87
N ARG A 159 23.92 18.09 12.18
CA ARG A 159 22.60 18.66 12.51
C ARG A 159 21.81 19.08 11.28
N SER A 160 20.47 18.99 11.34
CA SER A 160 19.52 19.57 10.39
C SER A 160 19.08 20.96 10.89
N GLY A 161 18.82 21.89 9.96
CA GLY A 161 18.10 23.15 10.21
C GLY A 161 18.41 24.20 9.12
N ASP A 162 17.38 24.89 8.70
CA ASP A 162 17.31 26.11 7.93
C ASP A 162 17.42 26.01 6.39
N GLU A 163 16.96 27.05 5.66
CA GLU A 163 16.94 27.08 4.19
C GLU A 163 18.34 26.89 3.59
N ALA A 164 18.48 25.97 2.66
CA ALA A 164 19.77 25.49 2.21
C ALA A 164 19.94 25.55 0.67
N ALA A 165 21.15 25.87 0.23
CA ALA A 165 21.60 25.74 -1.15
C ALA A 165 22.83 24.83 -1.23
N LEU A 166 22.91 23.89 -2.19
CA LEU A 166 24.07 23.04 -2.42
C LEU A 166 24.93 23.60 -3.54
N GLU A 167 26.24 23.74 -3.29
CA GLU A 167 27.21 24.03 -4.34
C GLU A 167 27.99 22.79 -4.78
N ALA A 168 28.45 22.79 -6.03
CA ALA A 168 29.15 21.66 -6.68
C ALA A 168 30.48 21.24 -6.01
N ALA A 169 30.87 21.87 -4.90
CA ALA A 169 32.12 21.64 -4.19
C ALA A 169 31.95 21.01 -2.80
N GLY A 170 30.82 20.35 -2.50
CA GLY A 170 30.65 19.65 -1.23
C GLY A 170 30.35 20.55 -0.02
N ALA A 171 29.63 21.65 -0.21
CA ALA A 171 29.17 22.52 0.85
C ALA A 171 27.67 22.77 0.76
N LEU A 172 27.01 22.79 1.92
CA LEU A 172 25.64 23.20 2.09
C LEU A 172 25.61 24.66 2.56
N HIS A 173 25.03 25.56 1.79
CA HIS A 173 24.80 26.93 2.20
C HIS A 173 23.50 27.04 2.98
N VAL A 174 23.59 27.49 4.22
CA VAL A 174 22.46 27.65 5.14
C VAL A 174 22.30 29.12 5.45
N LEU A 175 21.07 29.63 5.32
CA LEU A 175 20.73 30.97 5.79
C LEU A 175 20.27 30.85 7.26
N ASP A 176 20.79 31.70 8.15
CA ASP A 176 20.28 31.81 9.49
C ASP A 176 19.03 32.72 9.55
N ASN A 177 18.41 32.81 10.71
CA ASN A 177 17.22 33.63 10.93
C ASN A 177 17.45 35.15 10.73
N GLU A 178 18.69 35.58 10.61
CA GLU A 178 19.11 36.96 10.36
C GLU A 178 19.45 37.20 8.88
N GLY A 179 19.39 36.12 8.05
CA GLY A 179 19.68 36.16 6.64
C GLY A 179 21.16 36.08 6.28
N ALA A 180 22.03 35.76 7.26
CA ALA A 180 23.45 35.56 6.99
C ALA A 180 23.70 34.15 6.42
N SER A 181 24.42 34.08 5.30
CA SER A 181 24.77 32.80 4.67
C SER A 181 26.00 32.18 5.32
N ARG A 182 25.90 30.88 5.62
CA ARG A 182 27.00 30.08 6.14
C ARG A 182 27.19 28.82 5.30
N ALA A 183 28.40 28.59 4.80
CA ALA A 183 28.78 27.36 4.13
C ALA A 183 29.13 26.28 5.14
N LEU A 184 28.48 25.12 5.05
CA LEU A 184 28.79 23.92 5.84
C LEU A 184 29.39 22.88 4.91
N PRO A 185 30.70 22.59 5.00
CA PRO A 185 31.29 21.52 4.21
C PRO A 185 30.68 20.17 4.66
N LEU A 186 30.29 19.34 3.68
CA LEU A 186 29.75 18.01 3.92
C LEU A 186 30.09 17.06 2.77
N ASP A 187 30.29 15.81 3.13
CA ASP A 187 30.52 14.72 2.17
C ASP A 187 29.18 14.09 1.73
N MET A 188 28.16 14.18 2.61
CA MET A 188 26.85 13.56 2.38
C MET A 188 25.75 14.34 3.11
N LEU A 189 24.59 14.50 2.46
CA LEU A 189 23.40 15.11 3.03
C LEU A 189 22.32 14.06 3.24
N LEU A 190 22.00 13.75 4.52
CA LEU A 190 20.88 12.90 4.87
C LEU A 190 19.60 13.73 5.06
N VAL A 191 18.62 13.54 4.17
CA VAL A 191 17.37 14.29 4.16
C VAL A 191 16.25 13.50 4.85
N MET A 192 15.95 13.83 6.10
CA MET A 192 14.96 13.18 6.96
C MET A 192 13.67 14.01 7.08
N LEU A 193 13.15 14.53 5.97
CA LEU A 193 11.92 15.35 5.97
C LEU A 193 10.62 14.53 5.99
N GLY A 194 10.72 13.22 6.18
CA GLY A 194 9.63 12.27 6.07
C GLY A 194 9.23 12.01 4.61
N ILE A 195 8.09 11.37 4.46
CA ILE A 195 7.58 10.93 3.15
C ILE A 195 6.43 11.81 2.69
N SER A 196 6.30 11.97 1.38
CA SER A 196 5.13 12.59 0.76
C SER A 196 4.27 11.49 0.16
N PRO A 197 3.04 11.29 0.66
CA PRO A 197 2.11 10.36 0.05
C PRO A 197 1.77 10.84 -1.36
N LYS A 198 2.06 10.02 -2.36
CA LYS A 198 1.67 10.25 -3.76
C LYS A 198 0.75 9.11 -4.19
N LEU A 199 -0.48 9.46 -4.52
CA LEU A 199 -1.48 8.49 -5.01
C LEU A 199 -1.10 7.93 -6.38
N GLY A 200 -0.19 8.61 -7.09
CA GLY A 200 0.19 8.20 -8.43
C GLY A 200 -1.03 8.13 -9.37
N PRO A 201 -1.07 7.13 -10.26
CA PRO A 201 -2.15 6.98 -11.23
C PRO A 201 -3.56 6.83 -10.62
N ILE A 202 -3.69 6.40 -9.37
CA ILE A 202 -5.00 6.26 -8.69
C ILE A 202 -5.79 7.58 -8.68
N ALA A 203 -5.09 8.71 -8.65
CA ALA A 203 -5.72 10.03 -8.68
C ALA A 203 -6.50 10.30 -9.99
N ASP A 204 -6.12 9.61 -11.08
CA ASP A 204 -6.65 9.83 -12.43
C ASP A 204 -7.72 8.79 -12.82
N TRP A 205 -8.08 7.85 -11.93
CA TRP A 205 -9.08 6.81 -12.22
C TRP A 205 -10.54 7.30 -12.16
N GLY A 206 -10.76 8.60 -11.97
CA GLY A 206 -12.10 9.19 -11.93
C GLY A 206 -12.91 8.85 -10.68
N LEU A 207 -12.28 8.34 -9.64
CA LEU A 207 -12.93 8.04 -8.36
C LEU A 207 -13.15 9.32 -7.55
N THR A 208 -14.26 9.40 -6.83
CA THR A 208 -14.55 10.57 -5.98
C THR A 208 -13.55 10.65 -4.83
N MET A 209 -12.93 11.83 -4.70
CA MET A 209 -11.87 12.07 -3.71
C MET A 209 -12.15 13.26 -2.82
N LYS A 210 -11.62 13.20 -1.59
CA LYS A 210 -11.56 14.32 -0.65
C LYS A 210 -10.16 14.38 -0.02
N ARG A 211 -9.47 15.52 -0.15
CA ARG A 211 -8.12 15.73 0.42
C ARG A 211 -7.14 14.59 0.08
N LYS A 212 -7.10 14.20 -1.19
CA LYS A 212 -6.25 13.09 -1.70
C LYS A 212 -6.57 11.71 -1.10
N GLN A 213 -7.78 11.48 -0.65
CA GLN A 213 -8.27 10.19 -0.18
C GLN A 213 -9.55 9.82 -0.91
N LEU A 214 -9.77 8.55 -1.20
CA LEU A 214 -10.95 8.03 -1.87
C LEU A 214 -12.15 8.07 -0.92
N GLN A 215 -13.25 8.69 -1.35
CA GLN A 215 -14.49 8.63 -0.58
C GLN A 215 -15.14 7.26 -0.73
N VAL A 216 -15.61 6.70 0.37
CA VAL A 216 -16.27 5.40 0.40
C VAL A 216 -17.58 5.43 1.15
N ASN A 217 -18.47 4.51 0.78
CA ASN A 217 -19.66 4.19 1.54
C ASN A 217 -19.27 3.26 2.71
N THR A 218 -19.55 3.64 3.94
CA THR A 218 -19.17 2.86 5.13
C THR A 218 -19.96 1.56 5.30
N ALA A 219 -21.03 1.35 4.54
CA ALA A 219 -21.80 0.11 4.61
C ALA A 219 -21.07 -1.08 3.97
N ASP A 220 -20.22 -0.81 2.97
CA ASP A 220 -19.52 -1.84 2.18
C ASP A 220 -18.13 -1.44 1.71
N PHE A 221 -17.67 -0.23 2.03
CA PHE A 221 -16.42 0.39 1.57
C PHE A 221 -16.28 0.50 0.04
N SER A 222 -17.40 0.50 -0.68
CA SER A 222 -17.42 0.81 -2.11
C SER A 222 -17.05 2.27 -2.38
N THR A 223 -16.37 2.49 -3.51
CA THR A 223 -16.06 3.81 -4.07
C THR A 223 -17.22 4.33 -4.91
N SER A 224 -17.03 5.47 -5.58
CA SER A 224 -17.99 5.99 -6.57
C SER A 224 -18.16 5.12 -7.80
N LEU A 225 -17.24 4.14 -8.04
CA LEU A 225 -17.30 3.20 -9.15
C LEU A 225 -17.76 1.83 -8.63
N PRO A 226 -18.97 1.36 -8.95
CA PRO A 226 -19.47 0.07 -8.49
C PRO A 226 -18.57 -1.08 -8.85
N GLY A 227 -18.22 -1.94 -7.87
CA GLY A 227 -17.27 -3.04 -8.00
C GLY A 227 -15.82 -2.66 -7.67
N VAL A 228 -15.57 -1.38 -7.34
CA VAL A 228 -14.28 -0.90 -6.83
C VAL A 228 -14.43 -0.47 -5.37
N PHE A 229 -13.61 -1.03 -4.51
CA PHE A 229 -13.59 -0.81 -3.07
C PHE A 229 -12.28 -0.15 -2.65
N ALA A 230 -12.28 0.58 -1.51
CA ALA A 230 -11.06 1.17 -0.98
C ALA A 230 -10.99 1.01 0.54
N VAL A 231 -9.87 0.47 1.04
CA VAL A 231 -9.66 0.15 2.45
C VAL A 231 -8.31 0.66 2.94
N GLY A 232 -8.21 0.96 4.22
CA GLY A 232 -6.98 1.49 4.80
C GLY A 232 -6.83 3.00 4.63
N ASP A 233 -5.60 3.49 4.71
CA ASP A 233 -5.29 4.92 4.75
C ASP A 233 -5.62 5.68 3.46
N ILE A 234 -5.83 4.94 2.36
CA ILE A 234 -6.22 5.49 1.06
C ILE A 234 -7.64 6.07 1.08
N ASN A 235 -8.52 5.57 1.94
CA ASN A 235 -9.92 5.98 1.97
C ASN A 235 -10.20 7.07 3.01
N THR A 236 -11.38 7.69 2.87
CA THR A 236 -11.92 8.65 3.83
C THR A 236 -13.44 8.55 3.94
N TYR A 237 -13.93 8.71 5.16
CA TYR A 237 -15.35 8.78 5.52
C TYR A 237 -15.52 9.53 6.86
N PRO A 238 -16.73 9.96 7.26
CA PRO A 238 -16.93 10.60 8.56
C PRO A 238 -16.47 9.70 9.72
N GLY A 239 -15.61 10.21 10.58
CA GLY A 239 -15.06 9.47 11.73
C GLY A 239 -13.87 8.56 11.44
N LYS A 240 -13.33 8.56 10.21
CA LYS A 240 -12.13 7.78 9.83
C LYS A 240 -10.98 7.96 10.82
N LYS A 241 -10.42 6.84 11.26
CA LYS A 241 -9.15 6.77 11.99
C LYS A 241 -8.14 5.99 11.14
N LYS A 242 -6.95 6.55 10.95
CA LYS A 242 -5.84 5.90 10.24
C LYS A 242 -5.09 4.99 11.20
N LEU A 243 -5.73 3.89 11.59
CA LEU A 243 -5.18 2.84 12.44
C LEU A 243 -5.32 1.50 11.71
N ILE A 244 -4.33 0.64 11.83
CA ILE A 244 -4.33 -0.70 11.20
C ILE A 244 -5.56 -1.50 11.64
N VAL A 245 -5.88 -1.47 12.93
CA VAL A 245 -7.03 -2.19 13.50
C VAL A 245 -8.36 -1.74 12.90
N CYS A 246 -8.57 -0.43 12.69
CA CYS A 246 -9.77 0.08 12.02
C CYS A 246 -9.83 -0.39 10.57
N SER A 247 -8.69 -0.42 9.91
CA SER A 247 -8.59 -0.81 8.51
C SER A 247 -8.80 -2.32 8.29
N PHE A 248 -8.55 -3.16 9.28
CA PHE A 248 -8.93 -4.58 9.24
C PHE A 248 -10.46 -4.75 9.25
N HIS A 249 -11.18 -3.94 10.03
CA HIS A 249 -12.64 -3.91 9.94
C HIS A 249 -13.10 -3.50 8.54
N GLU A 250 -12.52 -2.45 7.96
CA GLU A 250 -12.84 -1.99 6.61
C GLU A 250 -12.63 -3.12 5.58
N ALA A 251 -11.49 -3.83 5.64
CA ALA A 251 -11.19 -4.95 4.76
C ALA A 251 -12.20 -6.10 4.88
N THR A 252 -12.66 -6.39 6.11
CA THR A 252 -13.69 -7.39 6.34
C THR A 252 -15.00 -7.01 5.64
N ILE A 253 -15.49 -5.81 5.87
CA ILE A 253 -16.76 -5.35 5.28
C ILE A 253 -16.65 -5.22 3.75
N ALA A 254 -15.54 -4.69 3.24
CA ALA A 254 -15.29 -4.61 1.80
C ALA A 254 -15.27 -5.98 1.11
N ALA A 255 -14.81 -7.03 1.79
CA ALA A 255 -14.85 -8.38 1.24
C ALA A 255 -16.29 -8.88 1.01
N TYR A 256 -17.22 -8.57 1.91
CA TYR A 256 -18.65 -8.88 1.73
C TYR A 256 -19.26 -8.05 0.60
N GLY A 257 -18.92 -6.76 0.49
CA GLY A 257 -19.30 -5.93 -0.65
C GLY A 257 -18.79 -6.49 -1.97
N ALA A 258 -17.53 -6.88 -2.02
CA ALA A 258 -16.92 -7.53 -3.18
C ALA A 258 -17.60 -8.85 -3.53
N ALA A 259 -17.94 -9.69 -2.53
CA ALA A 259 -18.63 -10.95 -2.74
C ALA A 259 -20.01 -10.76 -3.38
N ALA A 260 -20.78 -9.77 -2.94
CA ALA A 260 -22.07 -9.43 -3.53
C ALA A 260 -21.92 -9.00 -5.01
N HIS A 261 -20.80 -8.35 -5.34
CA HIS A 261 -20.50 -7.96 -6.72
C HIS A 261 -19.99 -9.14 -7.59
N VAL A 262 -19.12 -9.99 -7.02
CA VAL A 262 -18.53 -11.15 -7.74
C VAL A 262 -19.55 -12.24 -7.98
N PHE A 263 -20.52 -12.43 -7.06
CA PHE A 263 -21.55 -13.45 -7.09
C PHE A 263 -22.96 -12.83 -7.09
N PRO A 264 -23.36 -12.11 -8.15
CA PRO A 264 -24.64 -11.40 -8.17
C PRO A 264 -25.80 -12.39 -8.00
N GLY A 265 -26.73 -12.03 -7.10
CA GLY A 265 -27.90 -12.86 -6.78
C GLY A 265 -27.64 -14.05 -5.83
N LYS A 266 -26.40 -14.33 -5.46
CA LYS A 266 -26.08 -15.34 -4.44
C LYS A 266 -26.16 -14.72 -3.05
N ALA A 267 -26.91 -15.34 -2.15
CA ALA A 267 -26.91 -14.96 -0.74
C ALA A 267 -25.53 -15.26 -0.14
N ILE A 268 -24.83 -14.23 0.33
CA ILE A 268 -23.54 -14.38 1.02
C ILE A 268 -23.84 -14.66 2.49
N GLN A 269 -23.63 -15.91 2.90
CA GLN A 269 -23.83 -16.31 4.29
C GLN A 269 -22.62 -15.94 5.14
N LEU A 270 -22.89 -15.40 6.34
CA LEU A 270 -21.83 -15.23 7.34
C LEU A 270 -21.43 -16.62 7.87
N GLN A 271 -20.18 -17.01 7.61
CA GLN A 271 -19.61 -18.25 8.11
C GLN A 271 -18.52 -17.93 9.14
N TYR A 272 -18.65 -18.52 10.33
CA TYR A 272 -17.61 -18.41 11.36
C TYR A 272 -16.40 -19.29 11.00
N THR A 273 -15.20 -18.78 11.17
CA THR A 273 -13.95 -19.50 10.87
C THR A 273 -13.80 -20.76 11.72
N THR A 274 -14.31 -20.75 12.97
CA THR A 274 -14.30 -21.88 13.90
C THR A 274 -15.14 -23.06 13.44
N THR A 275 -16.10 -22.85 12.55
CA THR A 275 -17.01 -23.89 12.06
C THR A 275 -16.93 -24.10 10.54
N SER A 276 -15.98 -23.47 9.87
CA SER A 276 -15.79 -23.58 8.42
C SER A 276 -15.08 -24.89 8.03
N PRO A 277 -15.79 -25.89 7.47
CA PRO A 277 -15.15 -27.15 7.03
C PRO A 277 -14.08 -26.90 5.98
N ARG A 278 -14.31 -25.92 5.08
CA ARG A 278 -13.36 -25.55 4.04
C ARG A 278 -12.07 -24.98 4.63
N LEU A 279 -12.16 -24.03 5.56
CA LEU A 279 -10.98 -23.45 6.19
C LEU A 279 -10.21 -24.53 6.98
N HIS A 280 -10.90 -25.41 7.69
CA HIS A 280 -10.26 -26.52 8.39
C HIS A 280 -9.52 -27.45 7.44
N ALA A 281 -10.11 -27.77 6.28
CA ALA A 281 -9.44 -28.57 5.26
C ALA A 281 -8.19 -27.87 4.69
N LEU A 282 -8.27 -26.56 4.40
CA LEU A 282 -7.14 -25.76 3.91
C LEU A 282 -6.01 -25.67 4.94
N LEU A 283 -6.34 -25.65 6.23
CA LEU A 283 -5.37 -25.60 7.33
C LEU A 283 -4.85 -26.98 7.74
N GLY A 284 -5.37 -28.07 7.15
CA GLY A 284 -5.02 -29.44 7.55
C GLY A 284 -5.52 -29.83 8.96
N VAL A 285 -6.52 -29.12 9.48
CA VAL A 285 -7.10 -29.40 10.80
C VAL A 285 -8.10 -30.53 10.65
N ASN A 286 -7.74 -31.72 11.11
CA ASN A 286 -8.68 -32.84 11.21
C ASN A 286 -9.69 -32.54 12.32
N LYS A 287 -10.98 -32.77 12.05
CA LYS A 287 -11.97 -32.77 13.11
C LYS A 287 -11.62 -33.95 14.06
N THR A 288 -11.20 -33.63 15.26
CA THR A 288 -11.22 -34.58 16.39
C THR A 288 -12.66 -34.83 16.81
#